data_06b38bf2b0c598ad6fa8150cda48ed36
#
_entry.id   06b38bf2b0c598ad6fa8150cda48ed36
#
_cell.length_a   1.000
_cell.length_b   1.000
_cell.length_c   1.000
_cell.angle_alpha   90.00
_cell.angle_beta   90.00
_cell.angle_gamma   90.00
#
_symmetry.space_group_name_H-M   'P 1'
#
loop_
_entity.id
_entity.type
_entity.pdbx_description
1 polymer ?
#
loop_
_entity_poly.entity_id
_entity_poly.type
_entity_poly.pdbx_seq_one_letter_code
_entity_poly.pdbx_strand_id
1 'polypeptide(L)'
;MGRGGPWACAPLFVLLLLVGGGGERHRAPRWKCPIVCSCTQDNALCDRTDGVPRGLPPDITSLSLVRSGFTELREGSFLQTPSLQLLLFTSSTLGLIRDDAFVGLLHLEYLFIENNKVGSVSKNALRGLKGLVHLDLRGNPFHCDCRIKWLVEWLSSTNASAELGECQGPGEVNGTQLSQLHLQDFDCITTALALFQSLPFQALSVEPFWYQGEQHVAITQPFAGRCSLLEWDHLDGAFRAYASINAPPHPVPTGSSPVACKPLVVEGRLLVVLAQLAGGSHVWRWEEASGRFVRLQELGPQRIRKPNALASFRVDGDWFLAVADSSKAGATTLFRWGGRGFYAHQALHAWHRDTHVEFLELAGQPSLILASSSQRPVVYQWSRPGRAFLRHTDIPDMDDVYAVKHFRLRGDVYVCLTRFIGDSKVMRWEGSMFRDVQHMPSRGSMVFQPLGIGSHRYAVLGNDYSFSQVYRYDARSGLFVRFQELNTQAPRSFAHLAVHQRDFVFAASFKGDTQIYRHITIDLSA
;
A
#
# COMPACT_ATOMS: atom_id res chain seq x y z
N MET A 1 -6.81 -68.67 -17.93
CA MET A 1 -6.05 -69.71 -17.21
C MET A 1 -5.82 -69.14 -15.83
N GLY A 2 -6.43 -69.52 -14.75
CA GLY A 2 -6.99 -70.77 -14.33
C GLY A 2 -6.76 -70.93 -12.87
N ARG A 3 -7.88 -71.04 -12.16
CA ARG A 3 -8.12 -71.92 -11.00
C ARG A 3 -7.38 -71.59 -9.68
N GLY A 4 -7.95 -71.62 -8.48
CA GLY A 4 -9.21 -72.12 -7.98
C GLY A 4 -9.06 -72.21 -6.48
N GLY A 5 -10.16 -72.11 -5.74
CA GLY A 5 -10.24 -72.28 -4.29
C GLY A 5 -10.00 -73.74 -3.84
N PRO A 6 -10.46 -74.23 -2.73
CA PRO A 6 -11.67 -73.91 -1.94
C PRO A 6 -11.56 -74.12 -0.38
N TRP A 7 -12.57 -73.64 0.33
CA TRP A 7 -13.33 -74.19 1.49
C TRP A 7 -12.65 -75.02 2.58
N ALA A 8 -12.92 -74.67 3.87
CA ALA A 8 -13.38 -75.65 4.87
C ALA A 8 -14.06 -74.98 6.03
N CYS A 9 -15.24 -75.50 6.36
CA CYS A 9 -16.16 -75.15 7.44
C CYS A 9 -15.78 -75.80 8.79
N ALA A 10 -16.14 -75.10 9.89
CA ALA A 10 -16.78 -75.51 11.14
C ALA A 10 -16.05 -76.55 12.06
N PRO A 11 -16.42 -76.72 13.35
CA PRO A 11 -17.70 -76.40 14.01
C PRO A 11 -17.64 -75.77 15.44
N LEU A 12 -18.84 -75.39 15.90
CA LEU A 12 -19.29 -75.07 17.25
C LEU A 12 -18.69 -75.95 18.37
N PHE A 13 -18.38 -75.26 19.49
CA PHE A 13 -18.57 -75.84 20.81
C PHE A 13 -19.24 -74.81 21.74
N VAL A 14 -20.46 -75.13 22.14
CA VAL A 14 -21.21 -74.49 23.21
C VAL A 14 -20.69 -75.05 24.54
N LEU A 15 -20.25 -74.14 25.38
CA LEU A 15 -20.10 -74.45 26.81
C LEU A 15 -20.82 -73.41 27.69
N LEU A 16 -22.00 -73.74 28.13
CA LEU A 16 -22.65 -73.02 29.24
C LEU A 16 -21.89 -73.30 30.54
N LEU A 17 -21.43 -72.22 31.17
CA LEU A 17 -21.19 -72.24 32.61
C LEU A 17 -21.84 -71.00 33.23
N LEU A 18 -22.92 -71.26 33.95
CA LEU A 18 -23.52 -70.37 34.94
C LEU A 18 -22.59 -70.21 36.14
N VAL A 19 -22.14 -68.94 36.40
CA VAL A 19 -21.69 -68.55 37.73
C VAL A 19 -22.06 -67.09 37.99
N GLY A 20 -22.90 -66.90 38.98
CA GLY A 20 -22.90 -65.91 40.04
C GLY A 20 -22.91 -64.41 39.62
N GLY A 21 -24.06 -63.81 39.87
CA GLY A 21 -24.24 -62.38 39.89
C GLY A 21 -23.34 -61.68 40.93
N GLY A 22 -22.47 -60.79 40.42
CA GLY A 22 -21.86 -59.70 41.15
C GLY A 22 -22.18 -58.44 40.41
N GLY A 23 -23.23 -57.75 40.86
CA GLY A 23 -23.54 -56.44 40.31
C GLY A 23 -22.42 -55.44 40.68
N GLU A 24 -21.45 -55.27 39.77
CA GLU A 24 -20.61 -54.07 39.79
C GLU A 24 -21.49 -52.89 39.42
N ARG A 25 -21.97 -52.18 40.44
CA ARG A 25 -22.47 -50.84 40.30
C ARG A 25 -21.30 -50.05 39.74
N HIS A 26 -21.29 -49.76 38.41
CA HIS A 26 -20.50 -48.68 37.82
C HIS A 26 -20.81 -47.43 38.64
N ARG A 27 -19.95 -47.12 39.61
CA ARG A 27 -19.90 -45.79 40.22
C ARG A 27 -19.58 -44.85 39.09
N ALA A 28 -20.57 -44.05 38.65
CA ALA A 28 -20.34 -42.91 37.80
C ALA A 28 -19.13 -42.13 38.36
N PRO A 29 -18.20 -41.69 37.51
CA PRO A 29 -17.04 -40.96 37.97
C PRO A 29 -17.54 -39.75 38.78
N ARG A 30 -17.19 -39.70 40.08
CA ARG A 30 -17.48 -38.57 40.95
C ARG A 30 -16.62 -37.42 40.45
N TRP A 31 -17.20 -36.54 39.65
CA TRP A 31 -16.59 -35.28 39.29
C TRP A 31 -16.27 -34.50 40.56
N LYS A 32 -15.00 -34.14 40.75
CA LYS A 32 -14.59 -33.26 41.83
C LYS A 32 -14.60 -31.84 41.33
N CYS A 33 -15.38 -30.97 41.97
CA CYS A 33 -15.34 -29.54 41.69
C CYS A 33 -13.88 -29.02 41.81
N PRO A 34 -13.37 -28.23 40.83
CA PRO A 34 -12.05 -27.61 40.94
C PRO A 34 -11.94 -26.78 42.21
N ILE A 35 -10.76 -26.74 42.84
CA ILE A 35 -10.53 -26.05 44.12
C ILE A 35 -10.90 -24.56 44.08
N VAL A 36 -10.70 -23.93 42.90
CA VAL A 36 -11.04 -22.52 42.67
C VAL A 36 -12.52 -22.27 42.39
N CYS A 37 -13.34 -23.31 42.40
CA CYS A 37 -14.76 -23.24 42.12
C CYS A 37 -15.60 -23.78 43.28
N SER A 38 -16.81 -23.27 43.40
CA SER A 38 -17.90 -23.82 44.20
C SER A 38 -18.93 -24.40 43.25
N CYS A 39 -19.13 -25.72 43.26
CA CYS A 39 -20.07 -26.40 42.39
C CYS A 39 -21.29 -26.90 43.16
N THR A 40 -22.45 -26.67 42.58
CA THR A 40 -23.70 -27.36 42.92
C THR A 40 -24.02 -28.40 41.85
N GLN A 41 -25.22 -28.93 41.79
CA GLN A 41 -25.59 -29.98 40.85
C GLN A 41 -25.51 -29.51 39.40
N ASP A 42 -25.86 -28.25 39.13
CA ASP A 42 -26.02 -27.65 37.79
C ASP A 42 -25.27 -26.31 37.60
N ASN A 43 -24.65 -25.81 38.69
CA ASN A 43 -23.95 -24.51 38.69
C ASN A 43 -22.50 -24.63 39.12
N ALA A 44 -21.61 -23.85 38.52
CA ALA A 44 -20.25 -23.64 38.99
C ALA A 44 -19.92 -22.15 39.09
N LEU A 45 -19.51 -21.70 40.27
CA LEU A 45 -18.98 -20.36 40.50
C LEU A 45 -17.47 -20.46 40.76
N CYS A 46 -16.67 -19.86 39.91
CA CYS A 46 -15.21 -19.88 40.00
C CYS A 46 -14.66 -18.46 40.21
N ASP A 47 -13.78 -18.31 41.20
CA ASP A 47 -13.18 -17.02 41.56
C ASP A 47 -11.68 -17.04 41.35
N ARG A 48 -11.12 -15.95 40.77
CA ARG A 48 -9.68 -15.72 40.55
C ARG A 48 -8.99 -16.86 39.82
N THR A 49 -9.56 -17.31 38.72
CA THR A 49 -8.97 -18.35 37.86
C THR A 49 -7.96 -17.80 36.87
N ASP A 50 -6.93 -18.57 36.53
CA ASP A 50 -5.93 -18.24 35.49
C ASP A 50 -6.32 -18.77 34.10
N GLY A 51 -7.53 -19.28 33.96
CA GLY A 51 -8.10 -19.81 32.72
C GLY A 51 -9.45 -20.50 33.02
N VAL A 52 -10.08 -21.04 31.97
CA VAL A 52 -11.29 -21.86 32.13
C VAL A 52 -10.90 -23.14 32.90
N PRO A 53 -11.47 -23.41 34.10
CA PRO A 53 -11.07 -24.53 34.94
C PRO A 53 -11.30 -25.86 34.23
N ARG A 54 -10.32 -26.75 34.30
CA ARG A 54 -10.45 -28.13 33.82
C ARG A 54 -11.14 -29.01 34.88
N GLY A 55 -11.90 -29.99 34.43
CA GLY A 55 -12.57 -30.96 35.33
C GLY A 55 -13.87 -30.42 35.91
N LEU A 56 -14.49 -29.42 35.32
CA LEU A 56 -15.86 -29.04 35.59
C LEU A 56 -16.82 -30.20 35.26
N PRO A 57 -17.92 -30.38 36.01
CA PRO A 57 -18.94 -31.38 35.65
C PRO A 57 -19.50 -31.09 34.26
N PRO A 58 -19.64 -32.08 33.36
CA PRO A 58 -20.13 -31.87 32.00
C PRO A 58 -21.60 -31.46 31.91
N ASP A 59 -22.37 -31.77 32.98
CA ASP A 59 -23.81 -31.52 33.05
C ASP A 59 -24.17 -30.15 33.62
N ILE A 60 -23.17 -29.29 33.92
CA ILE A 60 -23.46 -27.95 34.43
C ILE A 60 -24.15 -27.12 33.36
N THR A 61 -25.17 -26.40 33.77
CA THR A 61 -25.94 -25.48 32.92
C THR A 61 -25.53 -24.02 33.12
N SER A 62 -24.88 -23.69 34.22
CA SER A 62 -24.43 -22.34 34.54
C SER A 62 -22.98 -22.33 35.02
N LEU A 63 -22.17 -21.43 34.41
CA LEU A 63 -20.78 -21.18 34.80
C LEU A 63 -20.54 -19.69 34.97
N SER A 64 -20.08 -19.32 36.16
CA SER A 64 -19.66 -17.95 36.47
C SER A 64 -18.17 -17.90 36.74
N LEU A 65 -17.46 -17.05 36.01
CA LEU A 65 -16.01 -16.77 36.13
C LEU A 65 -15.85 -15.32 36.61
N VAL A 66 -15.49 -15.16 37.89
CA VAL A 66 -15.45 -13.84 38.53
C VAL A 66 -14.02 -13.49 38.89
N ARG A 67 -13.61 -12.22 38.67
CA ARG A 67 -12.27 -11.70 38.98
C ARG A 67 -11.12 -12.54 38.43
N SER A 68 -11.35 -13.19 37.30
CA SER A 68 -10.37 -14.08 36.68
C SER A 68 -9.20 -13.31 36.07
N GLY A 69 -7.99 -13.86 36.21
CA GLY A 69 -6.73 -13.22 35.80
C GLY A 69 -6.31 -13.47 34.34
N PHE A 70 -6.99 -14.33 33.61
CA PHE A 70 -6.64 -14.64 32.24
C PHE A 70 -7.13 -13.57 31.27
N THR A 71 -6.32 -13.30 30.25
CA THR A 71 -6.54 -12.21 29.28
C THR A 71 -7.11 -12.69 27.95
N GLU A 72 -7.19 -14.01 27.74
CA GLU A 72 -7.55 -14.61 26.45
C GLU A 72 -8.44 -15.83 26.60
N LEU A 73 -9.51 -15.92 25.82
CA LEU A 73 -10.27 -17.13 25.56
C LEU A 73 -9.81 -17.75 24.24
N ARG A 74 -9.40 -19.02 24.33
CA ARG A 74 -8.89 -19.79 23.18
C ARG A 74 -10.00 -20.61 22.55
N GLU A 75 -9.76 -21.07 21.32
CA GLU A 75 -10.61 -22.02 20.63
C GLU A 75 -10.95 -23.23 21.54
N GLY A 76 -12.23 -23.62 21.56
CA GLY A 76 -12.69 -24.80 22.26
C GLY A 76 -12.57 -24.75 23.80
N SER A 77 -12.47 -23.56 24.39
CA SER A 77 -12.30 -23.39 25.83
C SER A 77 -13.40 -24.08 26.66
N PHE A 78 -14.58 -24.36 26.08
CA PHE A 78 -15.77 -24.92 26.78
C PHE A 78 -16.20 -26.27 26.23
N LEU A 79 -15.39 -26.99 25.48
CA LEU A 79 -15.72 -28.30 24.92
C LEU A 79 -16.08 -29.34 25.97
N GLN A 80 -15.60 -29.18 27.22
CA GLN A 80 -15.89 -30.09 28.34
C GLN A 80 -17.23 -29.79 29.03
N THR A 81 -17.90 -28.68 28.70
CA THR A 81 -19.16 -28.26 29.35
C THR A 81 -20.23 -27.92 28.28
N PRO A 82 -20.64 -28.90 27.45
CA PRO A 82 -21.54 -28.68 26.32
C PRO A 82 -22.98 -28.32 26.72
N SER A 83 -23.37 -28.59 27.97
CA SER A 83 -24.72 -28.36 28.48
C SER A 83 -24.97 -26.94 28.99
N LEU A 84 -23.96 -26.05 28.89
CA LEU A 84 -24.09 -24.69 29.39
C LEU A 84 -25.20 -23.90 28.69
N GLN A 85 -26.05 -23.29 29.48
CA GLN A 85 -27.12 -22.37 29.09
C GLN A 85 -26.79 -20.93 29.52
N LEU A 86 -26.04 -20.76 30.61
CA LEU A 86 -25.60 -19.48 31.13
C LEU A 86 -24.08 -19.46 31.32
N LEU A 87 -23.42 -18.44 30.75
CA LEU A 87 -21.99 -18.20 30.91
C LEU A 87 -21.75 -16.73 31.27
N LEU A 88 -21.09 -16.52 32.42
CA LEU A 88 -20.83 -15.19 32.95
C LEU A 88 -19.33 -14.97 33.19
N PHE A 89 -18.81 -13.88 32.63
CA PHE A 89 -17.49 -13.30 32.94
C PHE A 89 -17.70 -11.91 33.50
N THR A 90 -17.35 -11.69 34.73
CA THR A 90 -17.50 -10.36 35.33
C THR A 90 -16.25 -9.94 36.08
N SER A 91 -15.94 -8.64 36.00
CA SER A 91 -14.82 -8.00 36.71
C SER A 91 -13.48 -8.72 36.52
N SER A 92 -13.25 -9.27 35.33
CA SER A 92 -12.06 -10.03 34.96
C SER A 92 -11.13 -9.21 34.04
N THR A 93 -9.99 -9.80 33.66
CA THR A 93 -9.01 -9.13 32.78
C THR A 93 -9.11 -9.59 31.32
N LEU A 94 -10.20 -10.26 30.97
CA LEU A 94 -10.43 -10.79 29.64
C LEU A 94 -10.43 -9.66 28.60
N GLY A 95 -9.49 -9.72 27.65
CA GLY A 95 -9.32 -8.72 26.58
C GLY A 95 -9.45 -9.28 25.18
N LEU A 96 -9.20 -10.57 24.99
CA LEU A 96 -9.19 -11.22 23.69
C LEU A 96 -10.04 -12.47 23.67
N ILE A 97 -10.98 -12.53 22.75
CA ILE A 97 -11.82 -13.69 22.47
C ILE A 97 -11.44 -14.18 21.08
N ARG A 98 -10.81 -15.37 21.01
CA ARG A 98 -10.40 -15.98 19.73
C ARG A 98 -11.61 -16.50 18.96
N ASP A 99 -11.41 -16.70 17.68
CA ASP A 99 -12.35 -17.43 16.84
C ASP A 99 -12.64 -18.80 17.46
N ASP A 100 -13.88 -19.25 17.32
CA ASP A 100 -14.35 -20.53 17.87
C ASP A 100 -14.12 -20.75 19.39
N ALA A 101 -13.94 -19.66 20.17
CA ALA A 101 -13.77 -19.74 21.62
C ALA A 101 -14.95 -20.44 22.31
N PHE A 102 -16.17 -20.25 21.81
CA PHE A 102 -17.42 -20.82 22.35
C PHE A 102 -17.91 -22.03 21.54
N VAL A 103 -17.05 -22.65 20.73
CA VAL A 103 -17.42 -23.85 19.99
C VAL A 103 -17.87 -24.97 20.94
N GLY A 104 -18.97 -25.65 20.59
CA GLY A 104 -19.59 -26.70 21.42
C GLY A 104 -20.71 -26.22 22.34
N LEU A 105 -20.89 -24.93 22.56
CA LEU A 105 -21.95 -24.37 23.41
C LEU A 105 -23.27 -24.21 22.62
N LEU A 106 -23.85 -25.30 22.16
CA LEU A 106 -25.06 -25.30 21.34
C LEU A 106 -26.33 -24.86 22.07
N HIS A 107 -26.33 -24.95 23.43
CA HIS A 107 -27.47 -24.67 24.30
C HIS A 107 -27.32 -23.34 25.05
N LEU A 108 -26.27 -22.52 24.71
CA LEU A 108 -26.05 -21.27 25.42
C LEU A 108 -27.12 -20.24 25.05
N GLU A 109 -27.86 -19.81 26.08
CA GLU A 109 -28.93 -18.81 25.98
C GLU A 109 -28.50 -17.43 26.52
N TYR A 110 -27.66 -17.42 27.56
CA TYR A 110 -27.26 -16.19 28.25
C TYR A 110 -25.73 -16.08 28.31
N LEU A 111 -25.19 -15.02 27.70
CA LEU A 111 -23.76 -14.72 27.69
C LEU A 111 -23.50 -13.32 28.26
N PHE A 112 -22.86 -13.28 29.43
CA PHE A 112 -22.46 -12.04 30.09
C PHE A 112 -20.94 -11.91 30.07
N ILE A 113 -20.44 -10.83 29.45
CA ILE A 113 -18.99 -10.48 29.40
C ILE A 113 -18.87 -9.04 29.85
N GLU A 114 -19.35 -8.75 31.05
CA GLU A 114 -19.41 -7.39 31.58
C GLU A 114 -18.17 -7.01 32.38
N ASN A 115 -17.81 -5.72 32.36
CA ASN A 115 -16.72 -5.17 33.17
C ASN A 115 -15.37 -5.90 32.93
N ASN A 116 -15.02 -6.15 31.68
CA ASN A 116 -13.78 -6.75 31.23
C ASN A 116 -12.94 -5.76 30.41
N LYS A 117 -11.98 -6.26 29.65
CA LYS A 117 -11.09 -5.44 28.79
C LYS A 117 -11.24 -5.76 27.31
N VAL A 118 -12.42 -6.24 26.90
CA VAL A 118 -12.67 -6.65 25.51
C VAL A 118 -12.80 -5.42 24.62
N GLY A 119 -11.83 -5.22 23.73
CA GLY A 119 -11.82 -4.11 22.77
C GLY A 119 -12.57 -4.42 21.47
N SER A 120 -12.75 -5.71 21.16
CA SER A 120 -13.43 -6.18 19.95
C SER A 120 -13.85 -7.64 20.13
N VAL A 121 -14.91 -8.05 19.43
CA VAL A 121 -15.38 -9.46 19.41
C VAL A 121 -15.38 -9.92 17.95
N SER A 122 -14.81 -11.09 17.67
CA SER A 122 -14.82 -11.69 16.35
C SER A 122 -16.21 -12.23 15.99
N LYS A 123 -16.61 -12.06 14.73
CA LYS A 123 -17.82 -12.67 14.17
C LYS A 123 -17.83 -14.20 14.36
N ASN A 124 -16.67 -14.84 14.18
CA ASN A 124 -16.54 -16.28 14.30
C ASN A 124 -16.69 -16.76 15.75
N ALA A 125 -16.39 -15.91 16.74
CA ALA A 125 -16.57 -16.28 18.15
C ALA A 125 -18.06 -16.51 18.50
N LEU A 126 -18.97 -15.68 17.99
CA LEU A 126 -20.41 -15.78 18.28
C LEU A 126 -21.22 -16.58 17.25
N ARG A 127 -20.64 -16.90 16.10
CA ARG A 127 -21.33 -17.55 14.96
C ARG A 127 -22.00 -18.87 15.32
N GLY A 128 -21.43 -19.62 16.28
CA GLY A 128 -21.95 -20.92 16.75
C GLY A 128 -23.12 -20.84 17.72
N LEU A 129 -23.37 -19.69 18.34
CA LEU A 129 -24.32 -19.50 19.42
C LEU A 129 -25.76 -19.26 18.92
N LYS A 130 -26.33 -20.23 18.24
CA LYS A 130 -27.66 -20.13 17.62
C LYS A 130 -28.83 -20.03 18.60
N GLY A 131 -28.63 -20.46 19.84
CA GLY A 131 -29.62 -20.42 20.92
C GLY A 131 -29.58 -19.16 21.77
N LEU A 132 -28.72 -18.19 21.45
CA LEU A 132 -28.47 -17.02 22.27
C LEU A 132 -29.73 -16.14 22.35
N VAL A 133 -30.20 -15.89 23.57
CA VAL A 133 -31.36 -15.08 23.93
C VAL A 133 -30.92 -13.72 24.45
N HIS A 134 -29.79 -13.68 25.18
CA HIS A 134 -29.28 -12.45 25.78
C HIS A 134 -27.77 -12.37 25.75
N LEU A 135 -27.26 -11.19 25.38
CA LEU A 135 -25.83 -10.85 25.31
C LEU A 135 -25.57 -9.57 26.09
N ASP A 136 -24.72 -9.60 27.11
CA ASP A 136 -24.28 -8.41 27.84
C ASP A 136 -22.79 -8.19 27.67
N LEU A 137 -22.44 -7.03 27.09
CA LEU A 137 -21.08 -6.60 26.81
C LEU A 137 -20.71 -5.29 27.51
N ARG A 138 -21.50 -4.81 28.45
CA ARG A 138 -21.26 -3.52 29.15
C ARG A 138 -19.93 -3.50 29.90
N GLY A 139 -19.39 -2.30 30.08
CA GLY A 139 -18.15 -2.09 30.82
C GLY A 139 -16.89 -2.61 30.15
N ASN A 140 -16.92 -2.79 28.81
CA ASN A 140 -15.77 -3.12 27.99
C ASN A 140 -15.32 -1.94 27.15
N PRO A 141 -14.00 -1.76 26.92
CA PRO A 141 -13.45 -0.63 26.15
C PRO A 141 -13.51 -0.90 24.65
N PHE A 142 -14.73 -0.93 24.06
CA PHE A 142 -14.90 -1.23 22.65
C PHE A 142 -14.26 -0.20 21.73
N HIS A 143 -13.49 -0.69 20.77
CA HIS A 143 -12.99 0.12 19.65
C HIS A 143 -13.96 -0.05 18.47
N CYS A 144 -14.81 0.97 18.26
CA CYS A 144 -15.91 0.90 17.28
C CYS A 144 -15.41 1.23 15.86
N ASP A 145 -14.43 0.47 15.40
CA ASP A 145 -13.93 0.48 14.02
C ASP A 145 -14.59 -0.63 13.18
N CYS A 146 -14.08 -0.83 11.97
CA CYS A 146 -14.63 -1.80 11.02
C CYS A 146 -14.67 -3.24 11.53
N ARG A 147 -13.84 -3.60 12.49
CA ARG A 147 -13.81 -4.95 13.08
C ARG A 147 -15.07 -5.29 13.88
N ILE A 148 -15.82 -4.28 14.33
CA ILE A 148 -17.06 -4.49 15.10
C ILE A 148 -18.32 -4.21 14.27
N LYS A 149 -18.20 -3.75 13.02
CA LYS A 149 -19.34 -3.45 12.14
C LYS A 149 -20.30 -4.64 12.00
N TRP A 150 -19.76 -5.84 11.89
CA TRP A 150 -20.55 -7.07 11.81
C TRP A 150 -21.47 -7.27 13.04
N LEU A 151 -21.05 -6.81 14.23
CA LEU A 151 -21.87 -6.93 15.45
C LEU A 151 -23.10 -6.01 15.35
N VAL A 152 -22.95 -4.80 14.84
CA VAL A 152 -24.07 -3.88 14.58
C VAL A 152 -25.03 -4.46 13.54
N GLU A 153 -24.49 -5.08 12.49
CA GLU A 153 -25.28 -5.78 11.48
C GLU A 153 -26.02 -6.99 12.08
N TRP A 154 -25.33 -7.80 12.89
CA TRP A 154 -25.91 -8.96 13.55
C TRP A 154 -27.03 -8.56 14.52
N LEU A 155 -26.84 -7.50 15.31
CA LEU A 155 -27.84 -6.98 16.24
C LEU A 155 -29.14 -6.55 15.55
N SER A 156 -29.05 -6.04 14.32
CA SER A 156 -30.24 -5.65 13.54
C SER A 156 -31.00 -6.86 12.99
N SER A 157 -30.39 -8.04 12.96
CA SER A 157 -30.95 -9.26 12.37
C SER A 157 -31.25 -10.37 13.40
N THR A 158 -30.78 -10.23 14.64
CA THR A 158 -31.00 -11.21 15.70
C THR A 158 -32.24 -10.90 16.51
N ASN A 159 -32.85 -11.95 17.09
CA ASN A 159 -33.91 -11.82 18.12
C ASN A 159 -33.36 -11.79 19.56
N ALA A 160 -32.05 -11.92 19.70
CA ALA A 160 -31.40 -11.83 21.01
C ALA A 160 -31.45 -10.38 21.54
N SER A 161 -31.78 -10.22 22.81
CA SER A 161 -31.59 -8.93 23.47
C SER A 161 -30.09 -8.69 23.72
N ALA A 162 -29.61 -7.46 23.56
CA ALA A 162 -28.22 -7.14 23.80
C ALA A 162 -28.08 -5.85 24.61
N GLU A 163 -27.25 -5.91 25.64
CA GLU A 163 -26.80 -4.75 26.40
C GLU A 163 -25.34 -4.47 26.07
N LEU A 164 -25.09 -3.30 25.49
CA LEU A 164 -23.80 -2.94 24.90
C LEU A 164 -23.18 -1.78 25.66
N GLY A 165 -21.85 -1.71 25.60
CA GLY A 165 -21.11 -0.60 26.19
C GLY A 165 -20.95 0.59 25.26
N GLU A 166 -20.11 1.53 25.69
CA GLU A 166 -19.73 2.74 24.95
C GLU A 166 -18.46 2.51 24.13
N CYS A 167 -18.38 3.19 23.01
CA CYS A 167 -17.18 3.21 22.18
C CYS A 167 -16.07 4.06 22.83
N GLN A 168 -14.87 3.51 22.96
CA GLN A 168 -13.68 4.23 23.42
C GLN A 168 -12.75 4.63 22.26
N GLY A 169 -13.24 4.64 21.05
CA GLY A 169 -12.56 5.06 19.82
C GLY A 169 -13.20 4.43 18.59
N PRO A 170 -12.80 4.88 17.39
CA PRO A 170 -11.97 6.05 17.09
C PRO A 170 -12.61 7.38 17.50
N GLY A 171 -11.84 8.48 17.45
CA GLY A 171 -12.23 9.76 18.04
C GLY A 171 -13.59 10.32 17.62
N GLU A 172 -14.08 10.00 16.41
CA GLU A 172 -15.36 10.47 15.88
C GLU A 172 -16.57 9.82 16.58
N VAL A 173 -16.42 8.59 17.10
CA VAL A 173 -17.47 7.82 17.78
C VAL A 173 -17.18 7.60 19.25
N ASN A 174 -16.14 8.23 19.81
CA ASN A 174 -15.78 8.09 21.22
C ASN A 174 -16.90 8.59 22.12
N GLY A 175 -17.29 7.77 23.11
CA GLY A 175 -18.40 8.06 24.04
C GLY A 175 -19.79 7.77 23.46
N THR A 176 -19.91 7.32 22.21
CA THR A 176 -21.18 6.91 21.62
C THR A 176 -21.55 5.51 22.09
N GLN A 177 -22.81 5.29 22.43
CA GLN A 177 -23.31 3.95 22.74
C GLN A 177 -23.24 3.08 21.48
N LEU A 178 -22.69 1.86 21.59
CA LEU A 178 -22.57 0.95 20.45
C LEU A 178 -23.96 0.60 19.84
N SER A 179 -25.01 0.61 20.64
CA SER A 179 -26.40 0.41 20.20
C SER A 179 -26.96 1.55 19.34
N GLN A 180 -26.34 2.72 19.35
CA GLN A 180 -26.75 3.89 18.56
C GLN A 180 -26.01 3.98 17.22
N LEU A 181 -25.02 3.14 16.99
CA LEU A 181 -24.27 3.12 15.74
C LEU A 181 -25.09 2.47 14.63
N HIS A 182 -24.95 3.03 13.43
CA HIS A 182 -25.55 2.51 12.21
C HIS A 182 -24.44 2.03 11.25
N LEU A 183 -24.77 1.16 10.30
CA LEU A 183 -23.81 0.62 9.33
C LEU A 183 -23.10 1.71 8.49
N GLN A 184 -23.76 2.84 8.29
CA GLN A 184 -23.21 3.99 7.58
C GLN A 184 -22.17 4.78 8.37
N ASP A 185 -22.08 4.58 9.68
CA ASP A 185 -21.09 5.25 10.54
C ASP A 185 -19.70 4.61 10.41
N PHE A 186 -19.62 3.47 9.74
CA PHE A 186 -18.39 2.73 9.50
C PHE A 186 -17.88 2.96 8.08
N ASP A 187 -16.81 3.75 7.93
CA ASP A 187 -16.08 3.89 6.66
C ASP A 187 -15.06 2.76 6.51
N CYS A 188 -15.55 1.59 6.11
CA CYS A 188 -14.75 0.37 6.03
C CYS A 188 -14.12 0.12 4.67
N ILE A 189 -14.49 0.89 3.68
CA ILE A 189 -13.91 0.76 2.35
C ILE A 189 -12.68 1.66 2.28
N THR A 190 -11.54 1.05 2.15
CA THR A 190 -10.27 1.75 1.95
C THR A 190 -9.54 1.23 0.72
N THR A 191 -8.40 1.79 0.44
CA THR A 191 -7.57 1.38 -0.69
C THR A 191 -6.21 0.93 -0.20
N ALA A 192 -5.47 0.21 -1.03
CA ALA A 192 -4.07 -0.12 -0.78
C ALA A 192 -3.31 -0.28 -2.10
N LEU A 193 -1.99 -0.15 -2.02
CA LEU A 193 -1.06 -0.53 -3.07
C LEU A 193 -0.53 -1.94 -2.74
N ALA A 194 -1.05 -2.95 -3.41
CA ALA A 194 -0.62 -4.34 -3.26
C ALA A 194 0.46 -4.67 -4.29
N LEU A 195 1.53 -5.36 -3.89
CA LEU A 195 2.55 -5.82 -4.83
C LEU A 195 1.90 -6.74 -5.86
N PHE A 196 2.04 -6.39 -7.13
CA PHE A 196 1.44 -7.11 -8.25
C PHE A 196 2.49 -7.90 -9.04
N GLN A 197 3.61 -7.25 -9.39
CA GLN A 197 4.65 -7.86 -10.19
C GLN A 197 6.03 -7.32 -9.76
N SER A 198 7.04 -8.19 -9.74
CA SER A 198 8.43 -7.81 -9.57
C SER A 198 9.20 -8.04 -10.87
N LEU A 199 9.93 -7.04 -11.32
CA LEU A 199 10.77 -7.10 -12.50
C LEU A 199 12.21 -7.29 -12.03
N PRO A 200 12.90 -8.37 -12.40
CA PRO A 200 14.20 -8.74 -11.85
C PRO A 200 15.36 -7.90 -12.41
N PHE A 201 15.22 -6.58 -12.31
CA PHE A 201 16.25 -5.62 -12.72
C PHE A 201 16.13 -4.28 -12.00
N GLN A 202 17.24 -3.60 -11.87
CA GLN A 202 17.34 -2.26 -11.30
C GLN A 202 16.98 -1.20 -12.34
N ALA A 203 16.35 -0.11 -11.87
CA ALA A 203 15.93 0.98 -12.71
C ALA A 203 16.18 2.37 -12.07
N LEU A 204 16.37 3.39 -12.92
CA LEU A 204 16.49 4.79 -12.51
C LEU A 204 15.24 5.62 -12.82
N SER A 205 14.56 5.36 -13.92
CA SER A 205 13.34 6.07 -14.28
C SER A 205 12.29 5.15 -14.85
N VAL A 206 11.05 5.54 -14.64
CA VAL A 206 9.85 4.91 -15.22
C VAL A 206 9.03 6.03 -15.84
N GLU A 207 8.79 5.94 -17.15
CA GLU A 207 8.08 6.95 -17.92
C GLU A 207 6.91 6.31 -18.69
N PRO A 208 5.67 6.42 -18.17
CA PRO A 208 4.48 6.01 -18.91
C PRO A 208 4.28 6.91 -20.15
N PHE A 209 3.83 6.31 -21.24
CA PHE A 209 3.49 7.04 -22.46
C PHE A 209 2.39 6.33 -23.24
N TRP A 210 1.71 7.10 -24.07
CA TRP A 210 0.64 6.61 -24.92
C TRP A 210 1.10 6.57 -26.37
N TYR A 211 0.93 5.41 -27.01
CA TYR A 211 1.29 5.24 -28.42
C TYR A 211 0.35 4.23 -29.08
N GLN A 212 -0.15 4.54 -30.30
CA GLN A 212 -1.05 3.71 -31.10
C GLN A 212 -2.30 3.18 -30.36
N GLY A 213 -2.86 3.97 -29.48
CA GLY A 213 -4.07 3.58 -28.73
C GLY A 213 -3.82 2.75 -27.49
N GLU A 214 -2.56 2.50 -27.12
CA GLU A 214 -2.19 1.72 -25.95
C GLU A 214 -1.23 2.45 -25.02
N GLN A 215 -1.23 2.04 -23.77
CA GLN A 215 -0.31 2.55 -22.76
C GLN A 215 0.95 1.67 -22.68
N HIS A 216 2.08 2.33 -22.69
CA HIS A 216 3.40 1.71 -22.57
C HIS A 216 4.20 2.36 -21.46
N VAL A 217 5.29 1.71 -21.06
CA VAL A 217 6.20 2.20 -20.03
C VAL A 217 7.64 2.08 -20.51
N ALA A 218 8.37 3.19 -20.51
CA ALA A 218 9.82 3.18 -20.75
C ALA A 218 10.57 3.13 -19.42
N ILE A 219 11.50 2.18 -19.28
CA ILE A 219 12.29 1.96 -18.07
C ILE A 219 13.77 2.06 -18.36
N THR A 220 14.46 2.92 -17.61
CA THR A 220 15.91 3.08 -17.72
C THR A 220 16.63 2.08 -16.85
N GLN A 221 17.42 1.20 -17.44
CA GLN A 221 18.25 0.19 -16.76
C GLN A 221 19.74 0.58 -16.82
N PRO A 222 20.26 1.26 -15.79
CA PRO A 222 21.62 1.82 -15.84
C PRO A 222 22.71 0.75 -15.91
N PHE A 223 22.55 -0.36 -15.19
CA PHE A 223 23.54 -1.44 -15.13
C PHE A 223 23.50 -2.35 -16.35
N ALA A 224 22.33 -2.50 -16.97
CA ALA A 224 22.17 -3.24 -18.22
C ALA A 224 22.49 -2.39 -19.46
N GLY A 225 22.74 -1.08 -19.29
CA GLY A 225 23.08 -0.18 -20.38
C GLY A 225 21.95 -0.01 -21.41
N ARG A 226 20.69 -0.07 -21.00
CA ARG A 226 19.56 -0.04 -21.94
C ARG A 226 18.33 0.70 -21.41
N CYS A 227 17.47 1.09 -22.35
CA CYS A 227 16.09 1.48 -22.11
C CYS A 227 15.17 0.35 -22.58
N SER A 228 14.36 -0.19 -21.69
CA SER A 228 13.35 -1.20 -22.03
C SER A 228 11.97 -0.56 -22.10
N LEU A 229 11.21 -0.96 -23.12
CA LEU A 229 9.82 -0.56 -23.26
C LEU A 229 8.93 -1.74 -22.92
N LEU A 230 7.99 -1.53 -22.01
CA LEU A 230 7.03 -2.51 -21.56
C LEU A 230 5.65 -2.18 -22.11
N GLU A 231 4.87 -3.22 -22.35
CA GLU A 231 3.45 -3.17 -22.66
C GLU A 231 2.67 -4.12 -21.76
N TRP A 232 1.36 -3.96 -21.73
CA TRP A 232 0.48 -4.88 -21.04
C TRP A 232 0.19 -6.10 -21.92
N ASP A 233 0.57 -7.28 -21.47
CA ASP A 233 0.19 -8.53 -22.10
C ASP A 233 -1.21 -8.96 -21.61
N HIS A 234 -2.16 -9.00 -22.53
CA HIS A 234 -3.55 -9.34 -22.24
C HIS A 234 -3.76 -10.83 -21.92
N LEU A 235 -2.89 -11.69 -22.43
CA LEU A 235 -2.98 -13.15 -22.21
C LEU A 235 -2.47 -13.52 -20.83
N ASP A 236 -1.30 -12.99 -20.49
CA ASP A 236 -0.69 -13.30 -19.20
C ASP A 236 -1.16 -12.36 -18.08
N GLY A 237 -1.83 -11.27 -18.42
CA GLY A 237 -2.28 -10.26 -17.47
C GLY A 237 -1.12 -9.62 -16.70
N ALA A 238 0.00 -9.36 -17.36
CA ALA A 238 1.23 -8.84 -16.78
C ALA A 238 1.93 -7.84 -17.72
N PHE A 239 2.86 -7.05 -17.20
CA PHE A 239 3.71 -6.20 -18.01
C PHE A 239 4.91 -6.97 -18.56
N ARG A 240 5.13 -6.89 -19.88
CA ARG A 240 6.23 -7.54 -20.58
C ARG A 240 7.01 -6.56 -21.43
N ALA A 241 8.31 -6.83 -21.59
CA ALA A 241 9.15 -6.07 -22.49
C ALA A 241 8.84 -6.43 -23.95
N TYR A 242 8.53 -5.44 -24.79
CA TYR A 242 8.29 -5.63 -26.21
C TYR A 242 9.43 -5.07 -27.09
N ALA A 243 10.15 -4.05 -26.60
CA ALA A 243 11.26 -3.46 -27.30
C ALA A 243 12.35 -2.96 -26.33
N SER A 244 13.56 -2.79 -26.83
CA SER A 244 14.63 -2.18 -26.09
C SER A 244 15.57 -1.37 -26.97
N ILE A 245 16.18 -0.36 -26.36
CA ILE A 245 17.24 0.46 -26.95
C ILE A 245 18.49 0.19 -26.15
N ASN A 246 19.49 -0.44 -26.75
CA ASN A 246 20.78 -0.62 -26.14
C ASN A 246 21.60 0.67 -26.32
N ALA A 247 22.19 1.14 -25.24
CA ALA A 247 23.12 2.24 -25.28
C ALA A 247 24.34 1.86 -26.13
N PRO A 248 24.86 2.76 -26.98
CA PRO A 248 26.06 2.49 -27.75
C PRO A 248 27.20 2.06 -26.82
N PRO A 249 27.96 1.02 -27.18
CA PRO A 249 29.11 0.60 -26.40
C PRO A 249 30.15 1.71 -26.31
N HIS A 250 30.61 2.02 -25.11
CA HIS A 250 31.69 2.96 -24.88
C HIS A 250 33.03 2.21 -24.88
N PRO A 251 34.11 2.76 -25.48
CA PRO A 251 35.40 2.10 -25.54
C PRO A 251 36.09 1.86 -24.21
N VAL A 252 35.61 2.48 -23.11
CA VAL A 252 36.10 2.24 -21.77
C VAL A 252 35.22 1.18 -21.08
N PRO A 253 35.78 0.19 -20.35
CA PRO A 253 35.03 -0.89 -19.70
C PRO A 253 34.00 -0.46 -18.65
N THR A 254 33.94 0.81 -18.28
CA THR A 254 32.96 1.38 -17.33
C THR A 254 31.54 1.49 -17.90
N GLY A 255 31.30 1.03 -19.13
CA GLY A 255 29.97 0.87 -19.73
C GLY A 255 29.21 2.17 -19.99
N SER A 256 28.36 2.14 -21.00
CA SER A 256 27.33 3.15 -21.19
C SER A 256 26.35 3.10 -20.01
N SER A 257 26.16 4.23 -19.33
CA SER A 257 25.26 4.31 -18.17
C SER A 257 24.10 5.26 -18.47
N PRO A 258 22.97 4.75 -18.99
CA PRO A 258 21.78 5.56 -19.19
C PRO A 258 21.22 6.01 -17.85
N VAL A 259 20.85 7.29 -17.76
CA VAL A 259 20.27 7.91 -16.57
C VAL A 259 18.80 8.22 -16.74
N ALA A 260 18.37 8.51 -17.96
CA ALA A 260 16.97 8.77 -18.26
C ALA A 260 16.62 8.31 -19.68
N CYS A 261 15.41 7.79 -19.80
CA CYS A 261 14.81 7.34 -21.04
C CYS A 261 13.44 8.02 -21.18
N LYS A 262 13.37 9.04 -22.06
CA LYS A 262 12.16 9.85 -22.23
C LYS A 262 11.48 9.55 -23.55
N PRO A 263 10.35 8.82 -23.55
CA PRO A 263 9.52 8.65 -24.74
C PRO A 263 8.72 9.92 -25.02
N LEU A 264 8.51 10.21 -26.29
CA LEU A 264 7.66 11.29 -26.77
C LEU A 264 7.09 10.97 -28.15
N VAL A 265 5.85 11.37 -28.39
CA VAL A 265 5.21 11.22 -29.69
C VAL A 265 5.16 12.58 -30.36
N VAL A 266 5.94 12.74 -31.43
CA VAL A 266 6.04 13.98 -32.21
C VAL A 266 5.54 13.69 -33.62
N GLU A 267 4.53 14.43 -34.06
CA GLU A 267 3.95 14.30 -35.42
C GLU A 267 3.53 12.83 -35.71
N GLY A 268 2.97 12.12 -34.71
CA GLY A 268 2.56 10.72 -34.83
C GLY A 268 3.70 9.70 -34.79
N ARG A 269 4.95 10.13 -34.64
CA ARG A 269 6.13 9.26 -34.60
C ARG A 269 6.61 9.08 -33.17
N LEU A 270 6.86 7.86 -32.77
CA LEU A 270 7.47 7.58 -31.46
C LEU A 270 8.97 7.85 -31.50
N LEU A 271 9.40 8.78 -30.67
CA LEU A 271 10.78 9.08 -30.39
C LEU A 271 11.10 8.69 -28.94
N VAL A 272 12.34 8.28 -28.70
CA VAL A 272 12.87 8.04 -27.36
C VAL A 272 14.19 8.76 -27.22
N VAL A 273 14.29 9.62 -26.21
CA VAL A 273 15.54 10.29 -25.86
C VAL A 273 16.23 9.50 -24.77
N LEU A 274 17.42 8.99 -25.07
CA LEU A 274 18.26 8.27 -24.13
C LEU A 274 19.41 9.18 -23.67
N ALA A 275 19.34 9.63 -22.42
CA ALA A 275 20.39 10.41 -21.79
C ALA A 275 21.39 9.51 -21.08
N GLN A 276 22.69 9.75 -21.27
CA GLN A 276 23.78 8.90 -20.79
C GLN A 276 24.89 9.72 -20.14
N LEU A 277 25.49 9.18 -19.09
CA LEU A 277 26.68 9.76 -18.45
C LEU A 277 27.95 9.64 -19.32
N ALA A 278 28.01 8.61 -20.15
CA ALA A 278 29.11 8.36 -21.06
C ALA A 278 28.56 7.89 -22.41
N GLY A 279 29.28 8.18 -23.51
CA GLY A 279 28.89 7.77 -24.87
C GLY A 279 27.91 8.71 -25.57
N GLY A 280 27.61 9.89 -24.99
CA GLY A 280 26.69 10.87 -25.55
C GLY A 280 25.22 10.52 -25.37
N SER A 281 24.35 11.50 -25.44
CA SER A 281 22.91 11.34 -25.40
C SER A 281 22.32 11.27 -26.80
N HIS A 282 21.33 10.42 -27.03
CA HIS A 282 20.84 10.17 -28.38
C HIS A 282 19.32 10.21 -28.44
N VAL A 283 18.79 10.60 -29.60
CA VAL A 283 17.38 10.47 -29.96
C VAL A 283 17.22 9.27 -30.87
N TRP A 284 16.31 8.39 -30.52
CA TRP A 284 15.96 7.21 -31.29
C TRP A 284 14.54 7.33 -31.82
N ARG A 285 14.29 6.80 -33.01
CA ARG A 285 12.98 6.78 -33.66
C ARG A 285 12.54 5.33 -33.83
N TRP A 286 11.32 5.05 -33.49
CA TRP A 286 10.69 3.77 -33.80
C TRP A 286 10.44 3.66 -35.29
N GLU A 287 10.83 2.56 -35.89
CA GLU A 287 10.61 2.24 -37.29
C GLU A 287 9.70 1.03 -37.39
N GLU A 288 8.43 1.26 -37.74
CA GLU A 288 7.40 0.24 -37.74
C GLU A 288 7.68 -0.89 -38.73
N ALA A 289 8.21 -0.55 -39.92
CA ALA A 289 8.52 -1.52 -40.96
C ALA A 289 9.54 -2.59 -40.52
N SER A 290 10.47 -2.21 -39.64
CA SER A 290 11.51 -3.12 -39.13
C SER A 290 11.27 -3.58 -37.69
N GLY A 291 10.27 -3.02 -36.99
CA GLY A 291 9.98 -3.32 -35.58
C GLY A 291 11.14 -3.01 -34.65
N ARG A 292 11.91 -1.95 -34.91
CA ARG A 292 13.09 -1.60 -34.13
C ARG A 292 13.31 -0.10 -34.02
N PHE A 293 14.08 0.30 -33.01
CA PHE A 293 14.56 1.66 -32.88
C PHE A 293 15.79 1.90 -33.75
N VAL A 294 15.77 3.00 -34.48
CA VAL A 294 16.91 3.51 -35.26
C VAL A 294 17.39 4.81 -34.66
N ARG A 295 18.71 4.99 -34.61
CA ARG A 295 19.31 6.24 -34.11
C ARG A 295 19.03 7.37 -35.08
N LEU A 296 18.36 8.42 -34.60
CA LEU A 296 18.02 9.59 -35.37
C LEU A 296 19.13 10.65 -35.30
N GLN A 297 19.65 10.90 -34.08
CA GLN A 297 20.55 12.01 -33.83
C GLN A 297 21.31 11.81 -32.51
N GLU A 298 22.52 12.36 -32.43
CA GLU A 298 23.21 12.63 -31.17
C GLU A 298 22.74 14.01 -30.65
N LEU A 299 22.33 14.04 -29.37
CA LEU A 299 21.74 15.22 -28.76
C LEU A 299 22.82 16.08 -28.09
N GLY A 300 23.03 17.29 -28.58
CA GLY A 300 23.89 18.29 -27.98
C GLY A 300 25.32 17.85 -27.74
N PRO A 301 26.06 17.33 -28.74
CA PRO A 301 27.44 16.94 -28.57
C PRO A 301 28.25 18.09 -27.98
N GLN A 302 29.09 17.80 -26.97
CA GLN A 302 29.89 18.74 -26.19
C GLN A 302 29.10 19.70 -25.25
N ARG A 303 27.78 19.81 -25.37
CA ARG A 303 26.93 20.65 -24.51
C ARG A 303 26.42 19.87 -23.29
N ILE A 304 25.96 18.62 -23.49
CA ILE A 304 25.49 17.74 -22.45
C ILE A 304 26.66 16.90 -21.93
N ARG A 305 27.01 17.05 -20.66
CA ARG A 305 28.17 16.38 -20.05
C ARG A 305 27.77 15.36 -19.00
N LYS A 306 26.85 15.74 -18.07
CA LYS A 306 26.32 14.88 -17.00
C LYS A 306 24.82 15.09 -16.92
N PRO A 307 24.06 14.55 -17.88
CA PRO A 307 22.61 14.67 -17.85
C PRO A 307 22.07 13.94 -16.62
N ASN A 308 21.07 14.53 -15.97
CA ASN A 308 20.46 13.98 -14.77
C ASN A 308 18.96 13.78 -14.93
N ALA A 309 18.26 14.70 -15.58
CA ALA A 309 16.83 14.63 -15.83
C ALA A 309 16.46 15.20 -17.20
N LEU A 310 15.36 14.70 -17.75
CA LEU A 310 14.78 15.14 -19.02
C LEU A 310 13.33 15.58 -18.79
N ALA A 311 12.92 16.68 -19.39
CA ALA A 311 11.52 17.08 -19.49
C ALA A 311 11.17 17.41 -20.95
N SER A 312 10.07 16.85 -21.45
CA SER A 312 9.52 17.16 -22.77
C SER A 312 8.17 17.85 -22.63
N PHE A 313 7.95 18.90 -23.40
CA PHE A 313 6.73 19.70 -23.30
C PHE A 313 6.47 20.49 -24.58
N ARG A 314 5.28 21.08 -24.69
CA ARG A 314 4.90 21.95 -25.80
C ARG A 314 4.62 23.36 -25.30
N VAL A 315 5.13 24.36 -26.05
CA VAL A 315 4.81 25.76 -25.80
C VAL A 315 4.54 26.42 -27.16
N ASP A 316 3.44 27.14 -27.25
CA ASP A 316 3.02 27.86 -28.49
C ASP A 316 3.05 26.98 -29.76
N GLY A 317 2.72 25.67 -29.60
CA GLY A 317 2.70 24.69 -30.70
C GLY A 317 4.03 23.96 -30.95
N ASP A 318 5.15 24.48 -30.50
CA ASP A 318 6.47 23.87 -30.66
C ASP A 318 6.77 22.82 -29.58
N TRP A 319 7.46 21.74 -29.94
CA TRP A 319 8.00 20.76 -29.01
C TRP A 319 9.36 21.19 -28.48
N PHE A 320 9.51 21.09 -27.19
CA PHE A 320 10.76 21.35 -26.48
C PHE A 320 11.19 20.13 -25.65
N LEU A 321 12.51 20.01 -25.51
CA LEU A 321 13.16 19.04 -24.63
C LEU A 321 14.17 19.80 -23.78
N ALA A 322 13.99 19.76 -22.46
CA ALA A 322 14.96 20.31 -21.52
C ALA A 322 15.82 19.18 -20.94
N VAL A 323 17.13 19.38 -20.90
CA VAL A 323 18.10 18.43 -20.33
C VAL A 323 18.82 19.12 -19.18
N ALA A 324 18.55 18.67 -17.95
CA ALA A 324 19.27 19.12 -16.77
C ALA A 324 20.67 18.51 -16.73
N ASP A 325 21.70 19.34 -16.58
CA ASP A 325 23.11 18.91 -16.52
C ASP A 325 23.73 19.20 -15.14
N SER A 326 24.20 18.16 -14.48
CA SER A 326 24.78 18.23 -13.12
C SER A 326 26.29 18.45 -13.09
N SER A 327 26.93 18.70 -14.25
CA SER A 327 28.36 19.00 -14.29
C SER A 327 28.67 20.41 -13.78
N LYS A 328 29.87 20.62 -13.24
CA LYS A 328 30.32 21.94 -12.74
C LYS A 328 30.29 23.04 -13.80
N ALA A 329 30.63 22.69 -15.04
CA ALA A 329 30.70 23.61 -16.16
C ALA A 329 29.58 23.38 -17.18
N GLY A 330 28.48 22.72 -16.73
CA GLY A 330 27.31 22.47 -17.54
C GLY A 330 26.27 23.57 -17.43
N ALA A 331 25.27 23.48 -18.29
CA ALA A 331 24.07 24.28 -18.23
C ALA A 331 22.90 23.40 -18.66
N THR A 332 21.77 23.58 -18.02
CA THR A 332 20.52 22.99 -18.51
C THR A 332 20.25 23.55 -19.90
N THR A 333 20.16 22.66 -20.87
CA THR A 333 19.97 23.06 -22.27
C THR A 333 18.56 22.74 -22.73
N LEU A 334 17.90 23.73 -23.26
CA LEU A 334 16.61 23.61 -23.92
C LEU A 334 16.84 23.38 -25.43
N PHE A 335 16.28 22.31 -25.95
CA PHE A 335 16.27 21.98 -27.37
C PHE A 335 14.85 22.15 -27.91
N ARG A 336 14.76 22.62 -29.18
CA ARG A 336 13.49 22.75 -29.91
C ARG A 336 13.46 21.76 -31.08
N TRP A 337 12.32 21.16 -31.32
CA TRP A 337 12.09 20.30 -32.47
C TRP A 337 12.06 21.11 -33.75
N GLY A 338 12.86 20.74 -34.72
CA GLY A 338 12.97 21.39 -36.03
C GLY A 338 12.46 20.55 -37.20
N GLY A 339 11.53 19.62 -36.97
CA GLY A 339 10.95 18.74 -37.99
C GLY A 339 11.77 17.47 -38.28
N ARG A 340 13.11 17.56 -38.15
CA ARG A 340 14.02 16.42 -38.39
C ARG A 340 14.85 16.01 -37.18
N GLY A 341 14.85 16.84 -36.15
CA GLY A 341 15.63 16.61 -34.93
C GLY A 341 15.45 17.72 -33.92
N PHE A 342 16.06 17.55 -32.75
CA PHE A 342 16.14 18.54 -31.68
C PHE A 342 17.39 19.38 -31.79
N TYR A 343 17.25 20.68 -31.84
CA TYR A 343 18.35 21.65 -31.99
C TYR A 343 18.41 22.58 -30.78
N ALA A 344 19.61 22.90 -30.32
CA ALA A 344 19.81 23.74 -29.15
C ALA A 344 19.14 25.11 -29.37
N HIS A 345 18.25 25.47 -28.42
CA HIS A 345 17.48 26.69 -28.45
C HIS A 345 17.96 27.69 -27.41
N GLN A 346 18.15 27.25 -26.16
CA GLN A 346 18.56 28.11 -25.08
C GLN A 346 19.38 27.32 -24.02
N ALA A 347 20.41 27.97 -23.46
CA ALA A 347 21.09 27.50 -22.27
C ALA A 347 20.52 28.21 -21.05
N LEU A 348 20.17 27.44 -20.03
CA LEU A 348 19.62 27.91 -18.78
C LEU A 348 20.56 27.53 -17.64
N HIS A 349 20.57 28.34 -16.58
CA HIS A 349 21.14 28.02 -15.27
C HIS A 349 22.59 27.46 -15.34
N ALA A 350 23.45 28.14 -16.07
CA ALA A 350 24.86 27.74 -16.22
C ALA A 350 25.60 27.72 -14.87
N TRP A 351 26.47 26.72 -14.68
CA TRP A 351 27.36 26.55 -13.51
C TRP A 351 26.67 26.10 -12.21
N HIS A 352 25.41 25.61 -12.24
CA HIS A 352 24.60 25.35 -11.02
C HIS A 352 24.36 23.88 -10.69
N ARG A 353 24.94 22.93 -11.39
CA ARG A 353 24.78 21.48 -11.13
C ARG A 353 23.33 21.06 -10.99
N ASP A 354 22.56 21.27 -12.04
CA ASP A 354 21.12 20.98 -12.04
C ASP A 354 20.84 19.50 -11.92
N THR A 355 19.97 19.16 -10.98
CA THR A 355 19.58 17.79 -10.66
C THR A 355 18.28 17.39 -11.32
N HIS A 356 17.35 18.32 -11.49
CA HIS A 356 16.03 18.06 -12.05
C HIS A 356 15.47 19.29 -12.79
N VAL A 357 14.63 19.02 -13.79
CA VAL A 357 13.84 20.02 -14.49
C VAL A 357 12.38 19.57 -14.54
N GLU A 358 11.47 20.46 -14.16
CA GLU A 358 10.02 20.23 -14.19
C GLU A 358 9.34 21.33 -14.98
N PHE A 359 8.50 20.93 -15.95
CA PHE A 359 7.64 21.85 -16.70
C PHE A 359 6.24 21.90 -16.10
N LEU A 360 5.70 23.10 -15.92
CA LEU A 360 4.36 23.34 -15.40
C LEU A 360 3.83 24.67 -15.94
N GLU A 361 2.53 24.90 -15.72
CA GLU A 361 1.92 26.21 -15.96
C GLU A 361 1.60 26.88 -14.64
N LEU A 362 2.10 28.09 -14.45
CA LEU A 362 1.82 28.95 -13.30
C LEU A 362 0.94 30.12 -13.75
N ALA A 363 -0.27 30.20 -13.25
CA ALA A 363 -1.25 31.23 -13.64
C ALA A 363 -1.41 31.37 -15.18
N GLY A 364 -1.42 30.24 -15.91
CA GLY A 364 -1.53 30.20 -17.37
C GLY A 364 -0.24 30.55 -18.12
N GLN A 365 0.88 30.75 -17.43
CA GLN A 365 2.19 31.01 -18.03
C GLN A 365 3.02 29.70 -18.03
N PRO A 366 3.51 29.26 -19.22
CA PRO A 366 4.44 28.15 -19.29
C PRO A 366 5.69 28.44 -18.46
N SER A 367 6.05 27.54 -17.58
CA SER A 367 7.12 27.73 -16.60
C SER A 367 8.00 26.50 -16.47
N LEU A 368 9.26 26.69 -16.10
CA LEU A 368 10.21 25.64 -15.76
C LEU A 368 10.71 25.87 -14.34
N ILE A 369 10.79 24.79 -13.57
CA ILE A 369 11.51 24.79 -12.31
C ILE A 369 12.78 23.98 -12.49
N LEU A 370 13.92 24.60 -12.21
CA LEU A 370 15.22 23.94 -12.20
C LEU A 370 15.66 23.73 -10.76
N ALA A 371 15.84 22.47 -10.38
CA ALA A 371 16.42 22.09 -9.09
C ALA A 371 17.93 21.92 -9.24
N SER A 372 18.68 22.25 -8.20
CA SER A 372 20.13 22.20 -8.17
C SER A 372 20.63 21.66 -6.82
N SER A 373 21.73 20.90 -6.86
CA SER A 373 22.46 20.48 -5.66
C SER A 373 23.36 21.56 -5.06
N SER A 374 23.46 22.72 -5.68
CA SER A 374 24.35 23.80 -5.25
C SER A 374 23.65 25.11 -4.92
N GLN A 375 22.39 25.23 -5.26
CA GLN A 375 21.60 26.46 -5.10
C GLN A 375 20.12 26.15 -4.86
N ARG A 376 19.36 27.20 -4.50
CA ARG A 376 17.90 27.14 -4.45
C ARG A 376 17.30 26.84 -5.82
N PRO A 377 16.20 26.12 -5.88
CA PRO A 377 15.48 25.93 -7.14
C PRO A 377 15.00 27.26 -7.70
N VAL A 378 15.08 27.38 -9.04
CA VAL A 378 14.74 28.62 -9.76
C VAL A 378 13.54 28.37 -10.66
N VAL A 379 12.60 29.30 -10.65
CA VAL A 379 11.45 29.35 -11.54
C VAL A 379 11.77 30.24 -12.74
N TYR A 380 11.61 29.71 -13.93
CA TYR A 380 11.68 30.43 -15.20
C TYR A 380 10.29 30.51 -15.83
N GLN A 381 9.96 31.63 -16.46
CA GLN A 381 8.71 31.81 -17.18
C GLN A 381 8.95 32.09 -18.65
N TRP A 382 8.08 31.58 -19.51
CA TRP A 382 8.17 31.76 -20.95
C TRP A 382 7.82 33.18 -21.36
N SER A 383 8.73 33.82 -22.09
CA SER A 383 8.53 35.11 -22.74
C SER A 383 8.16 34.88 -24.21
N ARG A 384 6.89 35.15 -24.57
CA ARG A 384 6.45 35.02 -25.97
C ARG A 384 7.20 35.94 -26.93
N PRO A 385 7.45 37.23 -26.60
CA PRO A 385 8.22 38.11 -27.49
C PRO A 385 9.67 37.63 -27.71
N GLY A 386 10.31 37.17 -26.63
CA GLY A 386 11.69 36.67 -26.69
C GLY A 386 11.80 35.21 -27.14
N ARG A 387 10.68 34.46 -27.18
CA ARG A 387 10.64 33.01 -27.41
C ARG A 387 11.67 32.25 -26.56
N ALA A 388 11.77 32.63 -25.31
CA ALA A 388 12.76 32.12 -24.36
C ALA A 388 12.21 32.10 -22.95
N PHE A 389 12.77 31.23 -22.09
CA PHE A 389 12.50 31.23 -20.69
C PHE A 389 13.36 32.26 -19.95
N LEU A 390 12.73 33.14 -19.21
CA LEU A 390 13.40 34.17 -18.42
C LEU A 390 13.29 33.83 -16.94
N ARG A 391 14.34 34.06 -16.15
CA ARG A 391 14.34 33.89 -14.71
C ARG A 391 13.26 34.76 -14.08
N HIS A 392 12.43 34.15 -13.24
CA HIS A 392 11.31 34.81 -12.58
C HIS A 392 11.54 34.96 -11.08
N THR A 393 11.68 33.84 -10.35
CA THR A 393 11.86 33.86 -8.89
C THR A 393 12.60 32.60 -8.43
N ASP A 394 13.09 32.63 -7.20
CA ASP A 394 13.68 31.47 -6.53
C ASP A 394 12.65 30.83 -5.61
N ILE A 395 12.78 29.53 -5.34
CA ILE A 395 12.00 28.86 -4.32
C ILE A 395 12.77 29.01 -2.98
N PRO A 396 12.21 29.73 -2.01
CA PRO A 396 12.92 30.02 -0.76
C PRO A 396 13.05 28.76 0.13
N ASP A 397 13.96 28.85 1.10
CA ASP A 397 14.11 27.90 2.23
C ASP A 397 14.30 26.43 1.83
N MET A 398 14.87 26.20 0.66
CA MET A 398 15.08 24.86 0.13
C MET A 398 16.35 24.81 -0.73
N ASP A 399 17.45 24.34 -0.14
CA ASP A 399 18.72 24.10 -0.84
C ASP A 399 18.91 22.60 -1.07
N ASP A 400 19.82 22.22 -1.96
CA ASP A 400 20.20 20.83 -2.26
C ASP A 400 19.01 19.94 -2.65
N VAL A 401 18.21 20.43 -3.60
CA VAL A 401 17.02 19.74 -4.07
C VAL A 401 17.38 18.74 -5.17
N TYR A 402 17.00 17.48 -4.99
CA TYR A 402 17.23 16.41 -5.95
C TYR A 402 16.16 16.31 -7.02
N ALA A 403 14.89 16.44 -6.63
CA ALA A 403 13.78 16.38 -7.58
C ALA A 403 12.67 17.36 -7.22
N VAL A 404 11.99 17.81 -8.25
CA VAL A 404 10.78 18.65 -8.17
C VAL A 404 9.69 17.96 -8.97
N LYS A 405 8.51 17.79 -8.39
CA LYS A 405 7.31 17.33 -9.09
C LYS A 405 6.15 18.22 -8.74
N HIS A 406 5.30 18.53 -9.70
CA HIS A 406 4.14 19.37 -9.46
C HIS A 406 2.83 18.57 -9.49
N PHE A 407 1.80 19.10 -8.87
CA PHE A 407 0.42 18.63 -8.98
C PHE A 407 -0.56 19.79 -8.82
N ARG A 408 -1.79 19.56 -9.27
CA ARG A 408 -2.88 20.53 -9.10
C ARG A 408 -3.94 19.99 -8.16
N LEU A 409 -4.42 20.87 -7.29
CA LEU A 409 -5.47 20.56 -6.35
C LEU A 409 -6.45 21.74 -6.26
N ARG A 410 -7.71 21.53 -6.59
CA ARG A 410 -8.75 22.58 -6.60
C ARG A 410 -8.39 23.85 -7.38
N GLY A 411 -7.57 23.70 -8.42
CA GLY A 411 -7.09 24.83 -9.23
C GLY A 411 -5.73 25.40 -8.81
N ASP A 412 -5.33 25.20 -7.55
CA ASP A 412 -4.01 25.62 -7.05
C ASP A 412 -2.90 24.70 -7.53
N VAL A 413 -1.71 25.27 -7.70
CA VAL A 413 -0.50 24.55 -8.11
C VAL A 413 0.38 24.31 -6.89
N TYR A 414 0.77 23.06 -6.72
CA TYR A 414 1.67 22.63 -5.67
C TYR A 414 2.91 21.97 -6.26
N VAL A 415 4.01 22.01 -5.52
CA VAL A 415 5.23 21.27 -5.83
C VAL A 415 5.68 20.43 -4.66
N CYS A 416 6.16 19.22 -4.96
CA CYS A 416 6.89 18.35 -4.05
C CYS A 416 8.39 18.52 -4.32
N LEU A 417 9.14 18.90 -3.31
CA LEU A 417 10.60 19.10 -3.36
C LEU A 417 11.28 18.06 -2.48
N THR A 418 12.27 17.34 -3.02
CA THR A 418 13.03 16.35 -2.25
C THR A 418 14.43 16.83 -1.89
N ARG A 419 14.87 16.45 -0.68
CA ARG A 419 16.26 16.59 -0.23
C ARG A 419 16.79 15.24 0.22
N PHE A 420 18.08 14.99 -0.04
CA PHE A 420 18.72 13.78 0.47
C PHE A 420 18.99 13.89 1.98
N ILE A 421 19.43 15.05 2.42
CA ILE A 421 19.65 15.38 3.84
C ILE A 421 18.60 16.40 4.28
N GLY A 422 17.78 16.03 5.27
CA GLY A 422 16.72 16.87 5.82
C GLY A 422 15.35 16.57 5.21
N ASP A 423 14.34 17.31 5.64
CA ASP A 423 12.96 17.10 5.25
C ASP A 423 12.68 17.53 3.82
N SER A 424 11.88 16.76 3.13
CA SER A 424 11.23 17.13 1.87
C SER A 424 10.05 18.07 2.17
N LYS A 425 9.56 18.78 1.16
CA LYS A 425 8.50 19.77 1.35
C LYS A 425 7.41 19.69 0.30
N VAL A 426 6.20 20.04 0.70
CA VAL A 426 5.10 20.42 -0.20
C VAL A 426 4.93 21.93 -0.10
N MET A 427 4.95 22.61 -1.24
CA MET A 427 4.78 24.05 -1.32
C MET A 427 3.67 24.41 -2.30
N ARG A 428 2.98 25.53 -2.09
CA ARG A 428 1.90 26.04 -2.93
C ARG A 428 2.33 27.34 -3.62
N TRP A 429 1.94 27.51 -4.88
CA TRP A 429 2.11 28.75 -5.62
C TRP A 429 1.12 29.82 -5.14
N GLU A 430 1.62 30.98 -4.76
CA GLU A 430 0.81 32.12 -4.30
C GLU A 430 0.94 33.35 -5.24
N GLY A 431 0.91 33.10 -6.54
CA GLY A 431 0.90 34.15 -7.57
C GLY A 431 2.29 34.69 -7.95
N SER A 432 3.22 34.85 -7.01
CA SER A 432 4.57 35.36 -7.26
C SER A 432 5.69 34.45 -6.75
N MET A 433 5.40 33.60 -5.78
CA MET A 433 6.37 32.69 -5.17
C MET A 433 5.71 31.43 -4.61
N PHE A 434 6.50 30.40 -4.34
CA PHE A 434 6.07 29.22 -3.60
C PHE A 434 6.17 29.45 -2.09
N ARG A 435 5.16 28.97 -1.34
CA ARG A 435 5.14 29.00 0.13
C ARG A 435 4.99 27.61 0.70
N ASP A 436 5.61 27.37 1.84
CA ASP A 436 5.54 26.11 2.58
C ASP A 436 4.10 25.78 2.98
N VAL A 437 3.70 24.53 2.72
CA VAL A 437 2.43 23.97 3.15
C VAL A 437 2.68 22.86 4.17
N GLN A 438 3.63 21.96 3.86
CA GLN A 438 3.89 20.82 4.72
C GLN A 438 5.34 20.36 4.62
N HIS A 439 5.92 20.02 5.78
CA HIS A 439 7.20 19.35 5.88
C HIS A 439 6.99 17.84 5.94
N MET A 440 7.76 17.11 5.17
CA MET A 440 7.68 15.66 5.02
C MET A 440 8.98 15.04 5.51
N PRO A 441 8.99 14.43 6.71
CA PRO A 441 10.19 13.77 7.22
C PRO A 441 10.72 12.74 6.23
N SER A 442 11.98 12.88 5.82
CA SER A 442 12.60 11.99 4.84
C SER A 442 13.97 11.52 5.30
N ARG A 443 14.39 10.33 4.80
CA ARG A 443 15.67 9.71 5.13
C ARG A 443 16.36 9.22 3.87
N GLY A 444 17.18 10.09 3.28
CA GLY A 444 17.84 9.82 2.01
C GLY A 444 16.85 9.82 0.85
N SER A 445 15.98 10.85 0.75
CA SER A 445 15.00 10.91 -0.32
C SER A 445 15.59 11.51 -1.59
N MET A 446 15.34 10.82 -2.70
CA MET A 446 15.68 11.30 -4.05
C MET A 446 14.44 11.43 -4.96
N VAL A 447 13.28 11.01 -4.47
CA VAL A 447 12.02 11.07 -5.22
C VAL A 447 10.85 11.37 -4.30
N PHE A 448 10.03 12.33 -4.69
CA PHE A 448 8.76 12.63 -4.06
C PHE A 448 7.71 12.84 -5.16
N GLN A 449 6.93 11.79 -5.43
CA GLN A 449 6.04 11.72 -6.57
C GLN A 449 4.59 11.87 -6.15
N PRO A 450 3.88 12.93 -6.56
CA PRO A 450 2.43 13.00 -6.45
C PRO A 450 1.76 12.08 -7.48
N LEU A 451 0.68 11.41 -7.05
CA LEU A 451 -0.10 10.47 -7.86
C LEU A 451 -1.58 10.78 -7.72
N GLY A 452 -2.30 10.78 -8.84
CA GLY A 452 -3.76 10.85 -8.87
C GLY A 452 -4.32 9.51 -9.34
N ILE A 453 -5.05 8.80 -8.47
CA ILE A 453 -5.65 7.50 -8.78
C ILE A 453 -7.14 7.57 -8.44
N GLY A 454 -7.99 7.53 -9.46
CA GLY A 454 -9.43 7.73 -9.28
C GLY A 454 -9.73 9.09 -8.60
N SER A 455 -10.51 9.06 -7.55
CA SER A 455 -10.84 10.24 -6.73
C SER A 455 -9.77 10.59 -5.70
N HIS A 456 -8.81 9.69 -5.45
CA HIS A 456 -7.79 9.86 -4.42
C HIS A 456 -6.55 10.58 -4.94
N ARG A 457 -5.92 11.33 -4.05
CA ARG A 457 -4.62 11.98 -4.29
C ARG A 457 -3.62 11.43 -3.31
N TYR A 458 -2.54 10.88 -3.85
CA TYR A 458 -1.44 10.33 -3.09
C TYR A 458 -0.16 11.10 -3.37
N ALA A 459 0.81 10.94 -2.49
CA ALA A 459 2.18 11.36 -2.72
C ALA A 459 3.11 10.27 -2.16
N VAL A 460 4.05 9.78 -2.97
CA VAL A 460 5.00 8.76 -2.55
C VAL A 460 6.35 9.40 -2.33
N LEU A 461 6.84 9.36 -1.10
CA LEU A 461 8.16 9.81 -0.70
C LEU A 461 9.08 8.61 -0.60
N GLY A 462 10.00 8.49 -1.56
CA GLY A 462 10.98 7.41 -1.57
C GLY A 462 12.13 7.69 -0.62
N ASN A 463 12.53 6.70 0.15
CA ASN A 463 13.62 6.79 1.10
C ASN A 463 14.67 5.68 0.88
N ASP A 464 15.96 6.03 0.92
CA ASP A 464 17.07 5.07 0.78
C ASP A 464 17.38 4.32 2.09
N TYR A 465 17.06 4.92 3.24
CA TYR A 465 17.43 4.41 4.57
C TYR A 465 16.23 3.99 5.42
N SER A 466 15.02 3.97 4.86
CA SER A 466 13.80 3.48 5.49
C SER A 466 12.80 3.06 4.41
N PHE A 467 11.64 2.52 4.82
CA PHE A 467 10.55 2.28 3.88
C PHE A 467 10.11 3.57 3.20
N SER A 468 9.73 3.48 1.93
CA SER A 468 9.09 4.56 1.22
C SER A 468 7.70 4.80 1.82
N GLN A 469 7.34 6.07 2.00
CA GLN A 469 6.07 6.45 2.62
C GLN A 469 5.06 6.86 1.56
N VAL A 470 3.91 6.22 1.56
CA VAL A 470 2.75 6.67 0.80
C VAL A 470 1.91 7.55 1.71
N TYR A 471 1.61 8.74 1.25
CA TYR A 471 0.70 9.66 1.90
C TYR A 471 -0.58 9.78 1.08
N ARG A 472 -1.72 9.94 1.75
CA ARG A 472 -2.99 10.26 1.12
C ARG A 472 -3.40 11.67 1.51
N TYR A 473 -3.89 12.44 0.55
CA TYR A 473 -4.40 13.77 0.83
C TYR A 473 -5.72 13.68 1.58
N ASP A 474 -5.76 14.34 2.73
CA ASP A 474 -6.97 14.50 3.53
C ASP A 474 -7.60 15.88 3.23
N ALA A 475 -8.82 15.86 2.71
CA ALA A 475 -9.53 17.08 2.31
C ALA A 475 -9.98 17.95 3.51
N ARG A 476 -10.09 17.36 4.71
CA ARG A 476 -10.49 18.06 5.93
C ARG A 476 -9.35 18.90 6.48
N SER A 477 -8.19 18.31 6.65
CA SER A 477 -6.98 19.01 7.13
C SER A 477 -6.27 19.82 6.05
N GLY A 478 -6.50 19.49 4.76
CA GLY A 478 -5.78 20.08 3.64
C GLY A 478 -4.33 19.60 3.52
N LEU A 479 -3.97 18.50 4.16
CA LEU A 479 -2.61 17.98 4.26
C LEU A 479 -2.52 16.53 3.77
N PHE A 480 -1.30 16.10 3.49
CA PHE A 480 -0.98 14.71 3.24
C PHE A 480 -0.77 13.97 4.57
N VAL A 481 -1.54 12.92 4.81
CA VAL A 481 -1.45 12.05 5.99
C VAL A 481 -0.82 10.71 5.61
N ARG A 482 -0.05 10.13 6.52
CA ARG A 482 0.55 8.80 6.31
C ARG A 482 -0.55 7.79 6.01
N PHE A 483 -0.31 6.97 5.01
CA PHE A 483 -1.30 6.02 4.53
C PHE A 483 -0.77 4.58 4.49
N GLN A 484 0.38 4.36 3.85
CA GLN A 484 0.97 3.04 3.67
C GLN A 484 2.50 3.13 3.55
N GLU A 485 3.20 2.04 3.83
CA GLU A 485 4.63 1.89 3.60
C GLU A 485 4.89 0.94 2.43
N LEU A 486 5.89 1.26 1.60
CA LEU A 486 6.36 0.40 0.52
C LEU A 486 7.83 0.02 0.75
N ASN A 487 8.11 -1.29 0.65
CA ASN A 487 9.46 -1.80 0.75
C ASN A 487 10.14 -1.77 -0.62
N THR A 488 10.62 -0.60 -1.03
CA THR A 488 11.37 -0.40 -2.27
C THR A 488 12.80 0.02 -1.95
N GLN A 489 13.78 -0.71 -2.45
CA GLN A 489 15.20 -0.46 -2.14
C GLN A 489 15.77 0.66 -3.01
N ALA A 490 16.22 1.74 -2.38
CA ALA A 490 16.76 2.92 -3.05
C ALA A 490 15.88 3.39 -4.22
N PRO A 491 14.63 3.83 -3.97
CA PRO A 491 13.69 4.26 -5.00
C PRO A 491 14.21 5.48 -5.76
N ARG A 492 14.00 5.51 -7.08
CA ARG A 492 14.44 6.62 -7.94
C ARG A 492 13.32 7.25 -8.74
N SER A 493 12.24 6.50 -8.99
CA SER A 493 11.09 7.00 -9.73
C SER A 493 9.84 6.22 -9.34
N PHE A 494 8.72 6.91 -9.22
CA PHE A 494 7.40 6.32 -9.16
C PHE A 494 6.56 6.85 -10.32
N ALA A 495 5.73 6.00 -10.91
CA ALA A 495 4.84 6.42 -11.98
C ALA A 495 3.51 5.66 -11.92
N HIS A 496 2.41 6.37 -12.16
CA HIS A 496 1.08 5.78 -12.26
C HIS A 496 0.73 5.47 -13.71
N LEU A 497 0.11 4.32 -13.91
CA LEU A 497 -0.40 3.85 -15.19
C LEU A 497 -1.75 3.18 -14.98
N ALA A 498 -2.74 3.54 -15.81
CA ALA A 498 -4.05 2.90 -15.82
C ALA A 498 -4.20 2.02 -17.06
N VAL A 499 -4.51 0.73 -16.88
CA VAL A 499 -4.78 -0.22 -17.96
C VAL A 499 -6.09 -0.95 -17.64
N HIS A 500 -7.06 -0.91 -18.57
CA HIS A 500 -8.36 -1.59 -18.42
C HIS A 500 -9.03 -1.35 -17.06
N GLN A 501 -9.13 -0.10 -16.64
CA GLN A 501 -9.72 0.31 -15.35
C GLN A 501 -8.98 -0.24 -14.12
N ARG A 502 -7.75 -0.70 -14.29
CA ARG A 502 -6.86 -1.11 -13.21
C ARG A 502 -5.71 -0.11 -13.13
N ASP A 503 -5.48 0.35 -11.93
CA ASP A 503 -4.43 1.34 -11.66
C ASP A 503 -3.19 0.64 -11.11
N PHE A 504 -2.04 0.96 -11.71
CA PHE A 504 -0.74 0.43 -11.32
C PHE A 504 0.22 1.55 -10.97
N VAL A 505 1.06 1.30 -9.98
CA VAL A 505 2.15 2.19 -9.58
C VAL A 505 3.47 1.45 -9.74
N PHE A 506 4.28 1.92 -10.66
CA PHE A 506 5.65 1.45 -10.86
C PHE A 506 6.57 2.13 -9.87
N ALA A 507 7.48 1.36 -9.29
CA ALA A 507 8.52 1.81 -8.37
C ALA A 507 9.88 1.37 -8.89
N ALA A 508 10.62 2.28 -9.51
CA ALA A 508 11.98 2.03 -9.96
C ALA A 508 12.92 1.91 -8.76
N SER A 509 13.59 0.80 -8.63
CA SER A 509 14.56 0.51 -7.57
C SER A 509 15.99 0.52 -8.12
N PHE A 510 16.89 1.23 -7.46
CA PHE A 510 18.29 1.29 -7.86
C PHE A 510 19.13 0.14 -7.28
N LYS A 511 18.75 -0.41 -6.13
CA LYS A 511 19.48 -1.48 -5.44
C LYS A 511 18.78 -2.83 -5.44
N GLY A 512 17.53 -2.88 -5.86
CA GLY A 512 16.73 -4.11 -5.88
C GLY A 512 15.89 -4.20 -7.15
N ASP A 513 14.95 -5.14 -7.15
CA ASP A 513 14.00 -5.34 -8.23
C ASP A 513 13.06 -4.14 -8.39
N THR A 514 12.77 -3.78 -9.63
CA THR A 514 11.71 -2.81 -9.94
C THR A 514 10.35 -3.44 -9.65
N GLN A 515 9.53 -2.76 -8.87
CA GLN A 515 8.26 -3.29 -8.39
C GLN A 515 7.08 -2.59 -9.06
N ILE A 516 6.01 -3.35 -9.29
CA ILE A 516 4.75 -2.85 -9.79
C ILE A 516 3.69 -3.18 -8.74
N TYR A 517 3.05 -2.14 -8.22
CA TYR A 517 1.95 -2.25 -7.27
C TYR A 517 0.62 -2.04 -7.99
N ARG A 518 -0.40 -2.77 -7.60
CA ARG A 518 -1.77 -2.56 -8.04
C ARG A 518 -2.53 -1.81 -6.96
N HIS A 519 -3.23 -0.76 -7.35
CA HIS A 519 -4.18 -0.09 -6.47
C HIS A 519 -5.44 -0.94 -6.36
N ILE A 520 -5.80 -1.31 -5.16
CA ILE A 520 -6.96 -2.16 -4.86
C ILE A 520 -7.84 -1.52 -3.81
N THR A 521 -9.10 -1.87 -3.84
CA THR A 521 -10.06 -1.54 -2.79
C THR A 521 -10.11 -2.69 -1.78
N ILE A 522 -10.10 -2.36 -0.50
CA ILE A 522 -10.14 -3.32 0.61
C ILE A 522 -11.35 -2.98 1.47
N ASP A 523 -12.11 -3.99 1.84
CA ASP A 523 -13.12 -3.91 2.89
C ASP A 523 -12.49 -4.37 4.20
N LEU A 524 -12.34 -3.46 5.16
CA LEU A 524 -11.75 -3.71 6.48
C LEU A 524 -12.73 -4.42 7.42
N SER A 525 -13.99 -4.63 7.01
CA SER A 525 -15.00 -5.37 7.79
C SER A 525 -15.04 -6.86 7.47
N ALA A 526 -14.26 -7.31 6.46
CA ALA A 526 -14.22 -8.70 5.99
C ALA A 526 -13.33 -9.61 6.87
#